data_ae15dfb16d2a195b62273a0ab72bd43d
#
_entry.id   ae15dfb16d2a195b62273a0ab72bd43d
#
_cell.length_a   1.000
_cell.length_b   1.000
_cell.length_c   1.000
_cell.angle_alpha   90.00
_cell.angle_beta   90.00
_cell.angle_gamma   90.00
#
_symmetry.space_group_name_H-M   'P 1'
#
loop_
_entity.id
_entity.type
_entity.pdbx_description
1 polymer ?
#
loop_
_entity_poly.entity_id
_entity_poly.type
_entity_poly.pdbx_seq_one_letter_code
_entity_poly.pdbx_strand_id
1 'polypeptide(L)'
;SKEAVDSIYESRLAEQKAQVEAKEAAAAAEEKAYWDNVEKTISKGELLGYSIPEQIQCNKDGKKVMLSRRDFLKYVSTPVDSEGNTAYMLDEAKVDSDARMQDDLLKAFLRFTGGDYASLVGMAVNKQKVLSIRTAAAQTTGKRTVIINSKGNNSKTVDNDQLVLN
;
A
#
# COMPACT_ATOMS: atom_id res chain seq x y z
N SER A 1 -51.52 3.56 -38.58
CA SER A 1 -52.30 4.58 -37.86
C SER A 1 -51.44 5.18 -36.75
N LYS A 2 -51.76 6.35 -36.33
CA LYS A 2 -51.01 7.08 -35.28
C LYS A 2 -50.98 6.24 -34.00
N GLU A 3 -52.10 5.63 -33.64
CA GLU A 3 -52.20 4.78 -32.46
C GLU A 3 -51.27 3.60 -32.45
N ALA A 4 -51.02 2.99 -33.63
CA ALA A 4 -50.13 1.87 -33.73
C ALA A 4 -48.65 2.34 -33.55
N VAL A 5 -48.32 3.52 -34.05
CA VAL A 5 -46.97 4.09 -33.91
C VAL A 5 -46.70 4.47 -32.46
N ASP A 6 -47.72 5.06 -31.82
CA ASP A 6 -47.59 5.47 -30.39
C ASP A 6 -47.44 4.21 -29.51
N SER A 7 -48.14 3.14 -29.78
CA SER A 7 -48.03 1.90 -29.06
C SER A 7 -46.63 1.26 -29.20
N ILE A 8 -46.10 1.31 -30.43
CA ILE A 8 -44.74 0.78 -30.69
C ILE A 8 -43.70 1.65 -29.95
N TYR A 9 -43.88 2.97 -29.96
CA TYR A 9 -42.98 3.87 -29.30
C TYR A 9 -42.98 3.64 -27.77
N GLU A 10 -44.16 3.52 -27.19
CA GLU A 10 -44.31 3.23 -25.74
C GLU A 10 -43.70 1.90 -25.36
N SER A 11 -43.88 0.87 -26.21
CA SER A 11 -43.30 -0.45 -25.98
C SER A 11 -41.79 -0.41 -26.02
N ARG A 12 -41.19 0.31 -26.97
CA ARG A 12 -39.73 0.45 -27.04
C ARG A 12 -39.18 1.23 -25.87
N LEU A 13 -39.88 2.27 -25.44
CA LEU A 13 -39.49 3.04 -24.31
C LEU A 13 -39.50 2.19 -23.05
N ALA A 14 -40.52 1.38 -22.86
CA ALA A 14 -40.61 0.46 -21.73
C ALA A 14 -39.50 -0.59 -21.76
N GLU A 15 -39.18 -1.13 -22.95
CA GLU A 15 -38.08 -2.07 -23.10
C GLU A 15 -36.73 -1.43 -22.75
N GLN A 16 -36.48 -0.19 -23.24
CA GLN A 16 -35.25 0.52 -22.93
C GLN A 16 -35.13 0.77 -21.44
N LYS A 17 -36.22 1.19 -20.81
CA LYS A 17 -36.22 1.43 -19.38
C LYS A 17 -35.95 0.15 -18.60
N ALA A 18 -36.55 -0.96 -19.00
CA ALA A 18 -36.34 -2.27 -18.37
C ALA A 18 -34.89 -2.72 -18.53
N GLN A 19 -34.27 -2.49 -19.71
CA GLN A 19 -32.89 -2.83 -19.94
C GLN A 19 -31.93 -2.00 -19.09
N VAL A 20 -32.18 -0.70 -18.95
CA VAL A 20 -31.39 0.19 -18.11
C VAL A 20 -31.50 -0.24 -16.64
N GLU A 21 -32.70 -0.49 -16.17
CA GLU A 21 -32.93 -0.96 -14.79
C GLU A 21 -32.24 -2.30 -14.52
N ALA A 22 -32.28 -3.22 -15.50
CA ALA A 22 -31.59 -4.51 -15.38
C ALA A 22 -30.08 -4.36 -15.33
N LYS A 23 -29.51 -3.47 -16.14
CA LYS A 23 -28.07 -3.19 -16.13
C LYS A 23 -27.63 -2.55 -14.81
N GLU A 24 -28.42 -1.61 -14.30
CA GLU A 24 -28.12 -0.95 -13.03
C GLU A 24 -28.20 -1.96 -11.87
N ALA A 25 -29.19 -2.84 -11.87
CA ALA A 25 -29.31 -3.89 -10.87
C ALA A 25 -28.16 -4.87 -10.92
N ALA A 26 -27.71 -5.26 -12.13
CA ALA A 26 -26.57 -6.14 -12.31
C ALA A 26 -25.28 -5.48 -11.82
N ALA A 27 -25.07 -4.21 -12.15
CA ALA A 27 -23.90 -3.46 -11.71
C ALA A 27 -23.87 -3.33 -10.19
N ALA A 28 -25.01 -3.05 -9.56
CA ALA A 28 -25.12 -2.95 -8.10
C ALA A 28 -24.83 -4.31 -7.44
N ALA A 29 -25.31 -5.41 -8.04
CA ALA A 29 -25.03 -6.74 -7.53
C ALA A 29 -23.56 -7.13 -7.64
N GLU A 30 -22.89 -6.74 -8.73
CA GLU A 30 -21.46 -6.97 -8.90
C GLU A 30 -20.64 -6.17 -7.91
N GLU A 31 -21.00 -4.91 -7.70
CA GLU A 31 -20.34 -4.06 -6.72
C GLU A 31 -20.48 -4.63 -5.32
N LYS A 32 -21.68 -5.03 -4.95
CA LYS A 32 -21.92 -5.65 -3.65
C LYS A 32 -21.09 -6.92 -3.48
N ALA A 33 -21.06 -7.77 -4.50
CA ALA A 33 -20.28 -9.02 -4.47
C ALA A 33 -18.79 -8.74 -4.32
N TYR A 34 -18.28 -7.70 -4.98
CA TYR A 34 -16.90 -7.27 -4.86
C TYR A 34 -16.56 -6.87 -3.42
N TRP A 35 -17.38 -6.01 -2.82
CA TRP A 35 -17.13 -5.54 -1.46
C TRP A 35 -17.32 -6.63 -0.41
N ASP A 36 -18.28 -7.52 -0.60
CA ASP A 36 -18.44 -8.70 0.25
C ASP A 36 -17.16 -9.58 0.20
N ASN A 37 -16.56 -9.69 -0.98
CA ASN A 37 -15.34 -10.45 -1.16
C ASN A 37 -14.13 -9.77 -0.54
N VAL A 38 -14.04 -8.44 -0.64
CA VAL A 38 -13.01 -7.64 0.03
C VAL A 38 -13.09 -7.85 1.55
N GLU A 39 -14.29 -7.74 2.11
CA GLU A 39 -14.50 -7.95 3.54
C GLU A 39 -14.08 -9.35 3.99
N LYS A 40 -14.49 -10.37 3.24
CA LYS A 40 -14.12 -11.74 3.53
C LYS A 40 -12.62 -11.94 3.48
N THR A 41 -11.96 -11.40 2.46
CA THR A 41 -10.53 -11.55 2.25
C THR A 41 -9.74 -10.92 3.40
N ILE A 42 -10.08 -9.69 3.76
CA ILE A 42 -9.38 -8.97 4.84
C ILE A 42 -9.69 -9.61 6.18
N SER A 43 -10.94 -10.00 6.45
CA SER A 43 -11.32 -10.63 7.71
C SER A 43 -10.67 -11.99 7.90
N LYS A 44 -10.50 -12.74 6.81
CA LYS A 44 -9.76 -13.99 6.85
C LYS A 44 -8.29 -13.77 7.16
N GLY A 45 -7.78 -12.61 6.81
CA GLY A 45 -6.40 -12.25 7.11
C GLY A 45 -5.38 -12.84 6.17
N GLU A 46 -5.73 -13.00 4.90
CA GLU A 46 -4.83 -13.56 3.91
C GLU A 46 -4.94 -12.81 2.60
N LEU A 47 -3.81 -12.35 2.06
CA LEU A 47 -3.70 -11.74 0.75
C LEU A 47 -2.64 -12.49 -0.05
N LEU A 48 -3.04 -13.08 -1.16
CA LEU A 48 -2.14 -13.84 -2.05
C LEU A 48 -1.30 -14.89 -1.31
N GLY A 49 -1.89 -15.54 -0.30
CA GLY A 49 -1.20 -16.53 0.50
C GLY A 49 -0.38 -15.97 1.66
N TYR A 50 -0.26 -14.65 1.76
CA TYR A 50 0.45 -14.01 2.87
C TYR A 50 -0.52 -13.66 4.00
N SER A 51 -0.11 -13.93 5.22
CA SER A 51 -0.93 -13.67 6.38
C SER A 51 -0.89 -12.20 6.78
N ILE A 52 -2.07 -11.62 6.99
CA ILE A 52 -2.19 -10.28 7.56
C ILE A 52 -2.49 -10.47 9.05
N PRO A 53 -1.62 -10.02 9.95
CA PRO A 53 -1.88 -10.17 11.39
C PRO A 53 -3.08 -9.33 11.81
N GLU A 54 -3.75 -9.73 12.89
CA GLU A 54 -4.86 -8.94 13.44
C GLU A 54 -4.40 -7.57 13.91
N GLN A 55 -3.17 -7.51 14.44
CA GLN A 55 -2.55 -6.29 14.89
C GLN A 55 -1.33 -6.03 14.01
N ILE A 56 -1.29 -4.87 13.40
CA ILE A 56 -0.25 -4.48 12.46
C ILE A 56 0.56 -3.36 13.09
N GLN A 57 1.82 -3.64 13.39
CA GLN A 57 2.72 -2.62 13.89
C GLN A 57 3.49 -2.01 12.73
N CYS A 58 3.41 -0.71 12.56
CA CYS A 58 4.14 -0.01 11.51
C CYS A 58 4.60 1.36 11.95
N ASN A 59 5.54 1.94 11.17
CA ASN A 59 5.95 3.31 11.35
C ASN A 59 5.17 4.15 10.35
N LYS A 60 4.41 5.09 10.85
CA LYS A 60 3.64 6.02 10.04
C LYS A 60 4.01 7.42 10.46
N ASP A 61 4.52 8.21 9.50
CA ASP A 61 4.96 9.58 9.74
C ASP A 61 5.98 9.68 10.89
N GLY A 62 6.92 8.73 10.93
CA GLY A 62 7.95 8.70 11.95
C GLY A 62 7.51 8.19 13.32
N LYS A 63 6.27 7.76 13.46
CA LYS A 63 5.73 7.26 14.72
C LYS A 63 5.35 5.80 14.60
N LYS A 64 5.61 5.05 15.67
CA LYS A 64 5.13 3.67 15.75
C LYS A 64 3.65 3.70 16.06
N VAL A 65 2.87 3.06 15.19
CA VAL A 65 1.42 2.94 15.37
C VAL A 65 1.02 1.48 15.31
N MET A 66 -0.05 1.15 16.02
CA MET A 66 -0.66 -0.15 16.00
C MET A 66 -1.99 -0.04 15.29
N LEU A 67 -2.14 -0.78 14.19
CA LEU A 67 -3.35 -0.82 13.40
C LEU A 67 -3.93 -2.23 13.44
N SER A 68 -5.19 -2.37 13.09
CA SER A 68 -5.85 -3.68 13.02
C SER A 68 -6.29 -3.99 11.59
N ARG A 69 -6.60 -5.26 11.32
CA ARG A 69 -7.24 -5.63 10.05
C ARG A 69 -8.55 -4.90 9.84
N ARG A 70 -9.28 -4.63 10.90
CA ARG A 70 -10.52 -3.87 10.84
C ARG A 70 -10.26 -2.44 10.41
N ASP A 71 -9.18 -1.83 10.89
CA ASP A 71 -8.78 -0.49 10.45
C ASP A 71 -8.46 -0.49 8.96
N PHE A 72 -7.78 -1.53 8.48
CA PHE A 72 -7.48 -1.67 7.06
C PHE A 72 -8.77 -1.83 6.23
N LEU A 73 -9.70 -2.64 6.67
CA LEU A 73 -10.99 -2.77 6.00
C LEU A 73 -11.73 -1.44 5.92
N LYS A 74 -11.78 -0.69 7.01
CA LYS A 74 -12.39 0.63 7.02
C LYS A 74 -11.70 1.58 6.06
N TYR A 75 -10.38 1.55 6.04
CA TYR A 75 -9.56 2.40 5.20
C TYR A 75 -9.92 2.26 3.72
N VAL A 76 -10.13 1.03 3.26
CA VAL A 76 -10.40 0.77 1.84
C VAL A 76 -11.89 0.79 1.48
N SER A 77 -12.80 0.59 2.44
CA SER A 77 -14.20 0.36 2.12
C SER A 77 -15.20 1.35 2.71
N THR A 78 -14.82 2.08 3.76
CA THR A 78 -15.79 2.94 4.46
C THR A 78 -15.70 4.38 3.96
N PRO A 79 -16.79 4.95 3.43
CA PRO A 79 -16.81 6.35 3.04
C PRO A 79 -16.55 7.27 4.23
N VAL A 80 -15.75 8.30 4.02
CA VAL A 80 -15.38 9.29 5.03
C VAL A 80 -15.89 10.69 4.73
N ASP A 81 -16.49 10.89 3.57
CA ASP A 81 -17.09 12.18 3.18
C ASP A 81 -18.42 11.98 2.46
N SER A 82 -19.08 13.10 2.14
CA SER A 82 -20.39 13.07 1.48
C SER A 82 -20.35 12.64 0.02
N GLU A 83 -19.16 12.63 -0.58
CA GLU A 83 -18.96 12.22 -1.98
C GLU A 83 -18.72 10.71 -2.11
N GLY A 84 -18.69 10.01 -1.00
CA GLY A 84 -18.46 8.58 -0.98
C GLY A 84 -16.99 8.17 -1.05
N ASN A 85 -16.07 9.12 -0.84
CA ASN A 85 -14.66 8.80 -0.85
C ASN A 85 -14.26 8.05 0.42
N THR A 86 -13.45 7.03 0.25
CA THR A 86 -12.81 6.33 1.37
C THR A 86 -11.50 7.03 1.74
N ALA A 87 -10.96 6.73 2.90
CA ALA A 87 -9.65 7.27 3.29
C ALA A 87 -8.57 6.89 2.29
N TYR A 88 -8.61 5.67 1.74
CA TYR A 88 -7.69 5.24 0.69
C TYR A 88 -7.78 6.12 -0.57
N MET A 89 -8.99 6.42 -1.01
CA MET A 89 -9.19 7.28 -2.19
C MET A 89 -8.63 8.69 -1.96
N LEU A 90 -8.79 9.23 -0.77
CA LEU A 90 -8.27 10.54 -0.43
C LEU A 90 -6.74 10.55 -0.37
N ASP A 91 -6.14 9.50 0.17
CA ASP A 91 -4.69 9.37 0.20
C ASP A 91 -4.12 9.21 -1.21
N GLU A 92 -4.77 8.41 -2.06
CA GLU A 92 -4.37 8.26 -3.46
C GLU A 92 -4.43 9.58 -4.23
N ALA A 93 -5.41 10.41 -3.95
CA ALA A 93 -5.55 11.70 -4.62
C ALA A 93 -4.40 12.67 -4.28
N LYS A 94 -3.70 12.45 -3.17
CA LYS A 94 -2.56 13.28 -2.75
C LYS A 94 -1.23 12.80 -3.33
N VAL A 95 -1.19 11.64 -3.94
CA VAL A 95 0.04 11.07 -4.51
C VAL A 95 0.42 11.87 -5.74
N ASP A 96 1.65 12.39 -5.78
CA ASP A 96 2.13 13.11 -6.94
C ASP A 96 2.48 12.19 -8.10
N SER A 97 2.78 12.76 -9.26
CA SER A 97 3.00 11.98 -10.47
C SER A 97 4.23 11.07 -10.39
N ASP A 98 5.27 11.49 -9.68
CA ASP A 98 6.50 10.70 -9.53
C ASP A 98 6.24 9.48 -8.64
N ALA A 99 5.61 9.69 -7.49
CA ALA A 99 5.25 8.61 -6.60
C ALA A 99 4.27 7.62 -7.26
N ARG A 100 3.34 8.14 -8.07
CA ARG A 100 2.40 7.29 -8.80
C ARG A 100 3.11 6.43 -9.83
N MET A 101 4.07 6.98 -10.54
CA MET A 101 4.90 6.22 -11.47
C MET A 101 5.65 5.10 -10.75
N GLN A 102 6.22 5.39 -9.59
CA GLN A 102 6.94 4.39 -8.80
C GLN A 102 6.01 3.28 -8.29
N ASP A 103 4.81 3.61 -7.86
CA ASP A 103 3.81 2.63 -7.46
C ASP A 103 3.43 1.73 -8.64
N ASP A 104 3.23 2.30 -9.81
CA ASP A 104 2.92 1.54 -11.03
C ASP A 104 4.08 0.62 -11.40
N LEU A 105 5.31 1.09 -11.28
CA LEU A 105 6.49 0.26 -11.54
C LEU A 105 6.64 -0.87 -10.53
N LEU A 106 6.31 -0.62 -9.26
CA LEU A 106 6.33 -1.66 -8.25
C LEU A 106 5.31 -2.75 -8.56
N LYS A 107 4.12 -2.36 -8.98
CA LYS A 107 3.09 -3.29 -9.41
C LYS A 107 3.53 -4.09 -10.63
N ALA A 108 4.16 -3.42 -11.60
CA ALA A 108 4.69 -4.07 -12.79
C ALA A 108 5.81 -5.06 -12.44
N PHE A 109 6.66 -4.71 -11.50
CA PHE A 109 7.72 -5.59 -11.02
C PHE A 109 7.17 -6.86 -10.37
N LEU A 110 6.09 -6.73 -9.59
CA LEU A 110 5.42 -7.90 -9.02
C LEU A 110 4.84 -8.82 -10.10
N ARG A 111 4.28 -8.26 -11.16
CA ARG A 111 3.82 -9.04 -12.32
C ARG A 111 4.99 -9.73 -13.04
N PHE A 112 6.07 -8.99 -13.24
CA PHE A 112 7.27 -9.49 -13.90
C PHE A 112 7.89 -10.69 -13.17
N THR A 113 7.88 -10.65 -11.84
CA THR A 113 8.42 -11.75 -11.01
C THR A 113 7.40 -12.86 -10.73
N GLY A 114 6.24 -12.81 -11.36
CA GLY A 114 5.21 -13.84 -11.17
C GLY A 114 4.54 -13.79 -9.79
N GLY A 115 4.58 -12.63 -9.13
CA GLY A 115 4.00 -12.47 -7.79
C GLY A 115 4.94 -12.91 -6.66
N ASP A 116 6.24 -13.00 -6.95
CA ASP A 116 7.23 -13.36 -5.92
C ASP A 116 7.55 -12.18 -5.03
N TYR A 117 6.83 -12.07 -3.93
CA TYR A 117 7.03 -11.01 -2.95
C TYR A 117 8.34 -11.14 -2.18
N ALA A 118 9.00 -12.29 -2.22
CA ALA A 118 10.29 -12.47 -1.56
C ALA A 118 11.35 -11.51 -2.11
N SER A 119 11.29 -11.19 -3.41
CA SER A 119 12.20 -10.22 -4.01
C SER A 119 12.00 -8.81 -3.45
N LEU A 120 10.77 -8.43 -3.11
CA LEU A 120 10.50 -7.15 -2.44
C LEU A 120 11.07 -7.11 -1.03
N VAL A 121 10.97 -8.21 -0.30
CA VAL A 121 11.54 -8.32 1.04
C VAL A 121 13.05 -8.17 0.96
N GLY A 122 13.69 -8.81 -0.05
CA GLY A 122 15.12 -8.65 -0.29
C GLY A 122 15.53 -7.20 -0.56
N MET A 123 14.75 -6.49 -1.36
CA MET A 123 14.98 -5.07 -1.64
C MET A 123 14.87 -4.24 -0.35
N ALA A 124 13.86 -4.49 0.47
CA ALA A 124 13.67 -3.78 1.72
C ALA A 124 14.81 -4.03 2.71
N VAL A 125 15.29 -5.27 2.81
CA VAL A 125 16.42 -5.63 3.66
C VAL A 125 17.68 -4.91 3.20
N ASN A 126 17.94 -4.87 1.88
CA ASN A 126 19.10 -4.18 1.34
C ASN A 126 19.05 -2.68 1.64
N LYS A 127 17.89 -2.06 1.49
CA LYS A 127 17.70 -0.64 1.84
C LYS A 127 18.04 -0.41 3.31
N GLN A 128 17.59 -1.27 4.19
CA GLN A 128 17.84 -1.15 5.63
C GLN A 128 19.34 -1.29 5.95
N LYS A 129 20.02 -2.23 5.31
CA LYS A 129 21.46 -2.40 5.47
C LYS A 129 22.24 -1.17 5.03
N VAL A 130 21.88 -0.59 3.90
CA VAL A 130 22.53 0.63 3.41
C VAL A 130 22.35 1.78 4.38
N LEU A 131 21.15 1.96 4.90
CA LEU A 131 20.89 2.99 5.90
C LEU A 131 21.71 2.78 7.16
N SER A 132 21.81 1.55 7.64
CA SER A 132 22.60 1.21 8.83
C SER A 132 24.08 1.50 8.63
N ILE A 133 24.63 1.15 7.47
CA ILE A 133 26.02 1.41 7.12
C ILE A 133 26.28 2.91 7.07
N ARG A 134 25.40 3.68 6.47
CA ARG A 134 25.55 5.14 6.40
C ARG A 134 25.52 5.77 7.78
N THR A 135 24.64 5.33 8.65
CA THR A 135 24.55 5.83 10.01
C THR A 135 25.81 5.51 10.79
N ALA A 136 26.31 4.29 10.71
CA ALA A 136 27.52 3.87 11.38
C ALA A 136 28.73 4.67 10.90
N ALA A 137 28.85 4.91 9.60
CA ALA A 137 29.93 5.69 9.03
C ALA A 137 29.91 7.13 9.54
N ALA A 138 28.75 7.73 9.63
CA ALA A 138 28.62 9.08 10.17
C ALA A 138 29.06 9.16 11.63
N GLN A 139 28.65 8.20 12.43
CA GLN A 139 29.06 8.13 13.84
C GLN A 139 30.55 7.92 13.99
N THR A 140 31.11 7.07 13.16
CA THR A 140 32.55 6.77 13.19
C THR A 140 33.37 8.01 12.83
N THR A 141 32.92 8.77 11.88
CA THR A 141 33.61 9.99 11.48
C THR A 141 33.70 10.96 12.65
N GLY A 142 32.67 11.05 13.45
CA GLY A 142 32.70 11.91 14.63
C GLY A 142 33.66 11.40 15.71
N LYS A 143 33.81 10.12 15.84
CA LYS A 143 34.67 9.53 16.85
C LYS A 143 36.15 9.55 16.47
N ARG A 144 36.44 9.54 15.21
CA ARG A 144 37.80 9.48 14.76
C ARG A 144 38.69 10.58 15.26
N THR A 145 38.14 11.74 15.40
CA THR A 145 38.93 12.87 15.87
C THR A 145 39.46 12.62 17.24
N VAL A 146 38.84 11.86 18.03
CA VAL A 146 39.25 11.59 19.36
C VAL A 146 40.40 10.60 19.39
N ILE A 147 40.38 9.67 18.47
CA ILE A 147 41.34 8.61 18.51
C ILE A 147 42.72 9.02 18.11
N ILE A 148 42.80 9.96 17.24
CA ILE A 148 44.06 10.41 16.76
C ILE A 148 45.02 10.77 17.81
N ASN A 149 44.54 11.21 18.92
CA ASN A 149 45.41 11.64 19.94
C ASN A 149 46.05 10.57 20.67
N SER A 150 45.60 9.46 20.60
CA SER A 150 46.03 8.49 21.45
C SER A 150 47.30 8.02 20.95
N LYS A 151 48.25 8.46 21.02
CA LYS A 151 49.46 8.11 20.86
C LYS A 151 49.66 6.68 20.73
N GLY A 152 50.51 6.31 20.62
CA GLY A 152 50.90 5.08 20.54
C GLY A 152 50.04 3.99 20.95
N ASN A 153 49.89 3.88 22.10
CA ASN A 153 49.27 2.75 22.52
C ASN A 153 47.87 2.74 22.37
N ASN A 154 47.40 3.63 21.78
CA ASN A 154 46.08 3.61 21.68
C ASN A 154 45.60 3.08 20.51
N SER A 155 46.27 2.37 19.88
CA SER A 155 45.79 1.63 18.83
C SER A 155 44.58 0.92 19.23
N LYS A 156 44.50 0.62 20.50
CA LYS A 156 43.30 -0.01 20.88
C LYS A 156 42.15 0.86 20.80
N THR A 157 42.34 2.09 21.03
CA THR A 157 41.25 2.99 20.89
C THR A 157 40.84 3.02 19.46
N VAL A 158 41.79 2.94 18.63
CA VAL A 158 41.51 2.90 17.23
C VAL A 158 40.75 1.65 16.89
N ASP A 159 41.06 0.61 17.58
CA ASP A 159 40.36 -0.62 17.36
C ASP A 159 38.89 -0.49 17.69
N ASN A 160 38.62 0.28 18.72
CA ASN A 160 37.25 0.51 19.05
C ASN A 160 36.56 1.20 17.93
N ASP A 161 37.25 2.12 17.33
CA ASP A 161 36.69 2.83 16.25
C ASP A 161 36.48 1.89 15.09
N GLN A 162 37.37 0.97 14.92
CA GLN A 162 37.22 0.02 13.90
C GLN A 162 36.10 -0.89 14.12
N LEU A 163 35.82 -1.20 15.35
CA LEU A 163 34.65 -1.98 15.65
C LEU A 163 33.41 -1.29 15.20
N VAL A 164 33.45 0.00 15.19
CA VAL A 164 32.31 0.74 14.73
C VAL A 164 32.23 0.71 13.24
N LEU A 165 33.33 0.60 12.59
CA LEU A 165 33.36 0.57 11.17
C LEU A 165 32.94 -0.76 10.60
N ASN A 166 33.17 -1.78 11.29
CA ASN A 166 32.80 -3.09 10.87
C ASN A 166 31.40 -3.46 11.33
#